data_6bb8682e3b70b9473e99ca5e9a244053
#
_entry.id   6bb8682e3b70b9473e99ca5e9a244053
#
_cell.length_a   1.000
_cell.length_b   1.000
_cell.length_c   1.000
_cell.angle_alpha   90.00
_cell.angle_beta   90.00
_cell.angle_gamma   90.00
#
_symmetry.space_group_name_H-M   'P 1'
#
loop_
_entity.id
_entity.type
_entity.pdbx_description
1 polymer ?
#
loop_
_entity_poly.entity_id
_entity_poly.type
_entity_poly.pdbx_seq_one_letter_code
_entity_poly.pdbx_strand_id
1 'polypeptide(L)'
;MRIYTKYGDKGYTRLYGGDRVSKTHIRVEAYGTMDELCSHLGYVVSEMRDYPVLDDLRLECEEIQQHLFDCGSDLATPRELRPYKQEPANVSWLEERMDEYMHIPPKIDRFIIPGGHRIASLLHVARTMTRRLERRMVAVIEAEEAVNEIGLILSLIHISEPTRPY
;
A
#
# COMPACT_ATOMS: atom_id res chain seq x y z
N MET A 1 11.03 16.36 25.13
CA MET A 1 9.73 15.79 24.73
C MET A 1 9.73 14.30 25.08
N ARG A 2 8.70 13.79 25.77
CA ARG A 2 8.63 12.34 26.08
C ARG A 2 8.01 11.61 24.89
N ILE A 3 8.67 10.57 24.39
CA ILE A 3 8.20 9.77 23.24
C ILE A 3 7.08 8.80 23.65
N TYR A 4 7.10 8.34 24.90
CA TYR A 4 6.11 7.41 25.45
C TYR A 4 5.01 8.16 26.22
N THR A 5 3.74 7.87 25.92
CA THR A 5 2.58 8.48 26.59
C THR A 5 1.86 7.52 27.53
N LYS A 6 2.15 6.21 27.46
CA LYS A 6 1.46 5.12 28.17
C LYS A 6 -0.05 5.02 27.88
N TYR A 7 -0.56 5.82 26.95
CA TYR A 7 -1.98 5.87 26.62
C TYR A 7 -2.50 4.58 26.00
N GLY A 8 -1.64 3.88 25.26
CA GLY A 8 -1.94 2.65 24.54
C GLY A 8 -1.74 1.35 25.32
N ASP A 9 -1.27 1.39 26.57
CA ASP A 9 -0.87 0.21 27.35
C ASP A 9 -2.04 -0.73 27.69
N LYS A 10 -3.28 -0.22 27.62
CA LYS A 10 -4.51 -0.98 27.87
C LYS A 10 -5.14 -1.56 26.59
N GLY A 11 -4.42 -1.61 25.46
CA GLY A 11 -4.92 -2.17 24.19
C GLY A 11 -5.84 -1.25 23.38
N TYR A 12 -5.85 0.05 23.68
CA TYR A 12 -6.62 1.05 22.95
C TYR A 12 -5.73 2.06 22.26
N THR A 13 -6.25 2.66 21.18
CA THR A 13 -5.65 3.78 20.46
C THR A 13 -6.73 4.82 20.14
N ARG A 14 -6.35 5.91 19.48
CA ARG A 14 -7.30 6.90 18.94
C ARG A 14 -7.12 7.02 17.44
N LEU A 15 -8.24 7.08 16.73
CA LEU A 15 -8.27 7.54 15.34
C LEU A 15 -8.01 9.05 15.29
N TYR A 16 -7.68 9.54 14.11
CA TYR A 16 -7.61 10.98 13.86
C TYR A 16 -9.04 11.56 14.01
N GLY A 17 -9.20 12.53 14.90
CA GLY A 17 -10.52 13.04 15.27
C GLY A 17 -10.97 12.67 16.69
N GLY A 18 -10.26 11.76 17.35
CA GLY A 18 -10.38 11.54 18.78
C GLY A 18 -11.13 10.30 19.22
N ASP A 19 -11.75 9.55 18.33
CA ASP A 19 -12.45 8.32 18.67
C ASP A 19 -11.49 7.28 19.23
N ARG A 20 -11.86 6.76 20.41
CA ARG A 20 -11.10 5.72 21.09
C ARG A 20 -11.55 4.36 20.59
N VAL A 21 -10.63 3.63 19.96
CA VAL A 21 -10.85 2.29 19.41
C VAL A 21 -9.89 1.27 20.01
N SER A 22 -10.24 -0.02 19.93
CA SER A 22 -9.32 -1.11 20.23
C SER A 22 -8.15 -1.10 19.23
N LYS A 23 -6.96 -1.51 19.66
CA LYS A 23 -5.84 -1.76 18.74
C LYS A 23 -6.10 -2.90 17.76
N THR A 24 -7.13 -3.72 18.00
CA THR A 24 -7.60 -4.78 17.09
C THR A 24 -8.75 -4.31 16.18
N HIS A 25 -9.07 -3.02 16.19
CA HIS A 25 -10.09 -2.45 15.30
C HIS A 25 -9.68 -2.61 13.83
N ILE A 26 -10.64 -2.88 12.95
CA ILE A 26 -10.37 -3.16 11.54
C ILE A 26 -9.62 -2.04 10.81
N ARG A 27 -9.92 -0.77 11.12
CA ARG A 27 -9.17 0.37 10.57
C ARG A 27 -7.72 0.38 11.05
N VAL A 28 -7.48 0.07 12.34
CA VAL A 28 -6.13 0.01 12.91
C VAL A 28 -5.30 -1.08 12.22
N GLU A 29 -5.92 -2.24 11.98
CA GLU A 29 -5.31 -3.35 11.26
C GLU A 29 -5.01 -2.98 9.79
N ALA A 30 -5.93 -2.28 9.12
CA ALA A 30 -5.76 -1.87 7.73
C ALA A 30 -4.63 -0.85 7.56
N TYR A 31 -4.64 0.27 8.30
CA TYR A 31 -3.57 1.26 8.17
C TYR A 31 -2.24 0.77 8.75
N GLY A 32 -2.24 -0.15 9.73
CA GLY A 32 -1.03 -0.81 10.21
C GLY A 32 -0.41 -1.71 9.14
N THR A 33 -1.23 -2.50 8.43
CA THR A 33 -0.78 -3.30 7.28
C THR A 33 -0.24 -2.42 6.15
N MET A 34 -0.82 -1.25 5.94
CA MET A 34 -0.35 -0.27 4.96
C MET A 34 1.02 0.31 5.34
N ASP A 35 1.22 0.63 6.61
CA ASP A 35 2.50 1.11 7.13
C ASP A 35 3.61 0.05 6.98
N GLU A 36 3.29 -1.23 7.20
CA GLU A 36 4.20 -2.34 6.92
C GLU A 36 4.63 -2.38 5.43
N LEU A 37 3.68 -2.25 4.50
CA LEU A 37 3.96 -2.22 3.07
C LEU A 37 4.80 -1.00 2.69
N CYS A 38 4.44 0.19 3.19
CA CYS A 38 5.17 1.42 2.95
C CYS A 38 6.62 1.32 3.45
N SER A 39 6.82 0.77 4.65
CA SER A 39 8.15 0.53 5.23
C SER A 39 8.96 -0.47 4.41
N HIS A 40 8.32 -1.55 3.94
CA HIS A 40 8.97 -2.54 3.07
C HIS A 40 9.38 -1.93 1.72
N LEU A 41 8.53 -1.11 1.09
CA LEU A 41 8.90 -0.39 -0.12
C LEU A 41 10.08 0.57 0.11
N GLY A 42 10.14 1.24 1.26
CA GLY A 42 11.31 2.05 1.63
C GLY A 42 12.60 1.24 1.69
N TYR A 43 12.52 -0.01 2.15
CA TYR A 43 13.66 -0.92 2.09
C TYR A 43 14.02 -1.28 0.63
N VAL A 44 13.03 -1.60 -0.21
CA VAL A 44 13.26 -1.88 -1.65
C VAL A 44 13.93 -0.70 -2.33
N VAL A 45 13.42 0.51 -2.14
CA VAL A 45 13.97 1.77 -2.65
C VAL A 45 15.44 1.96 -2.23
N SER A 46 15.76 1.67 -0.97
CA SER A 46 17.12 1.77 -0.46
C SER A 46 18.07 0.80 -1.17
N GLU A 47 17.63 -0.41 -1.44
CA GLU A 47 18.39 -1.44 -2.16
C GLU A 47 18.56 -1.11 -3.66
N MET A 48 17.57 -0.41 -4.27
CA MET A 48 17.66 0.01 -5.68
C MET A 48 18.74 1.05 -5.93
N ARG A 49 19.19 1.80 -4.92
CA ARG A 49 20.23 2.83 -5.07
C ARG A 49 21.56 2.29 -5.58
N ASP A 50 21.83 1.03 -5.37
CA ASP A 50 23.02 0.34 -5.87
C ASP A 50 22.93 -0.01 -7.38
N TYR A 51 21.77 0.26 -8.01
CA TYR A 51 21.48 -0.10 -9.38
C TYR A 51 20.97 1.09 -10.19
N PRO A 52 21.85 1.96 -10.75
CA PRO A 52 21.43 3.17 -11.48
C PRO A 52 20.45 2.91 -12.64
N VAL A 53 20.50 1.72 -13.24
CA VAL A 53 19.57 1.31 -14.30
C VAL A 53 18.10 1.22 -13.80
N LEU A 54 17.87 1.21 -12.50
CA LEU A 54 16.56 1.16 -11.86
C LEU A 54 16.11 2.52 -11.29
N ASP A 55 16.80 3.62 -11.63
CA ASP A 55 16.49 4.93 -11.03
C ASP A 55 15.06 5.40 -11.32
N ASP A 56 14.54 5.17 -12.53
CA ASP A 56 13.14 5.51 -12.87
C ASP A 56 12.16 4.70 -12.01
N LEU A 57 12.34 3.38 -11.94
CA LEU A 57 11.52 2.49 -11.11
C LEU A 57 11.64 2.85 -9.61
N ARG A 58 12.81 3.26 -9.16
CA ARG A 58 13.03 3.72 -7.78
C ARG A 58 12.20 4.96 -7.46
N LEU A 59 12.20 5.96 -8.35
CA LEU A 59 11.40 7.18 -8.18
C LEU A 59 9.90 6.87 -8.16
N GLU A 60 9.45 5.98 -9.03
CA GLU A 60 8.05 5.51 -9.02
C GLU A 60 7.69 4.78 -7.73
N CYS A 61 8.59 3.96 -7.18
CA CYS A 61 8.38 3.33 -5.88
C CYS A 61 8.30 4.36 -4.74
N GLU A 62 9.06 5.45 -4.79
CA GLU A 62 8.96 6.58 -3.84
C GLU A 62 7.61 7.30 -3.97
N GLU A 63 7.09 7.48 -5.18
CA GLU A 63 5.75 8.04 -5.43
C GLU A 63 4.65 7.11 -4.89
N ILE A 64 4.78 5.81 -5.11
CA ILE A 64 3.86 4.81 -4.53
C ILE A 64 3.88 4.86 -3.00
N GLN A 65 5.03 5.04 -2.37
CA GLN A 65 5.11 5.21 -0.91
C GLN A 65 4.33 6.45 -0.44
N GLN A 66 4.40 7.57 -1.20
CA GLN A 66 3.62 8.77 -0.88
C GLN A 66 2.11 8.48 -1.00
N HIS A 67 1.67 7.80 -2.06
CA HIS A 67 0.27 7.40 -2.22
C HIS A 67 -0.20 6.48 -1.08
N LEU A 68 0.61 5.51 -0.66
CA LEU A 68 0.30 4.64 0.48
C LEU A 68 0.19 5.44 1.78
N PHE A 69 1.10 6.38 2.02
CA PHE A 69 1.06 7.22 3.21
C PHE A 69 -0.21 8.08 3.28
N ASP A 70 -0.62 8.65 2.14
CA ASP A 70 -1.86 9.44 2.04
C ASP A 70 -3.11 8.57 2.21
N CYS A 71 -3.11 7.36 1.64
CA CYS A 71 -4.18 6.39 1.85
C CYS A 71 -4.29 5.93 3.32
N GLY A 72 -3.17 5.69 3.99
CA GLY A 72 -3.15 5.39 5.43
C GLY A 72 -3.72 6.54 6.27
N SER A 73 -3.41 7.77 5.88
CA SER A 73 -3.97 8.98 6.48
C SER A 73 -5.50 9.06 6.29
N ASP A 74 -6.01 8.68 5.12
CA ASP A 74 -7.44 8.64 4.82
C ASP A 74 -8.16 7.54 5.65
N LEU A 75 -7.57 6.36 5.76
CA LEU A 75 -8.09 5.28 6.60
C LEU A 75 -8.15 5.64 8.10
N ALA A 76 -7.18 6.40 8.58
CA ALA A 76 -7.13 6.84 9.97
C ALA A 76 -8.08 8.01 10.28
N THR A 77 -8.67 8.66 9.25
CA THR A 77 -9.44 9.91 9.38
C THR A 77 -10.90 9.69 8.95
N PRO A 78 -11.89 9.90 9.80
CA PRO A 78 -13.30 9.99 9.38
C PRO A 78 -13.51 11.10 8.34
N ARG A 79 -14.39 10.82 7.34
CA ARG A 79 -14.62 11.71 6.19
C ARG A 79 -15.07 13.12 6.56
N GLU A 80 -15.83 13.24 7.64
CA GLU A 80 -16.41 14.51 8.10
C GLU A 80 -15.34 15.51 8.58
N LEU A 81 -14.13 15.03 8.89
CA LEU A 81 -13.07 15.87 9.46
C LEU A 81 -12.21 16.58 8.41
N ARG A 82 -12.05 15.97 7.24
CA ARG A 82 -11.32 16.54 6.11
C ARG A 82 -11.60 15.79 4.80
N PRO A 83 -11.38 16.46 3.63
CA PRO A 83 -11.39 15.76 2.36
C PRO A 83 -10.36 14.62 2.33
N TYR A 84 -10.64 13.58 1.56
CA TYR A 84 -9.68 12.54 1.29
C TYR A 84 -8.52 13.07 0.43
N LYS A 85 -7.34 12.52 0.64
CA LYS A 85 -6.11 12.87 -0.11
C LYS A 85 -5.97 12.04 -1.37
N GLN A 86 -6.52 10.80 -1.36
CA GLN A 86 -6.49 9.94 -2.52
C GLN A 86 -7.49 10.41 -3.57
N GLU A 87 -7.01 10.59 -4.80
CA GLU A 87 -7.77 11.06 -5.95
C GLU A 87 -7.74 10.03 -7.09
N PRO A 88 -8.74 10.03 -7.99
CA PRO A 88 -8.76 9.14 -9.16
C PRO A 88 -7.51 9.25 -10.05
N ALA A 89 -6.88 10.42 -10.09
CA ALA A 89 -5.65 10.64 -10.85
C ALA A 89 -4.50 9.72 -10.41
N ASN A 90 -4.43 9.35 -9.11
CA ASN A 90 -3.41 8.44 -8.60
C ASN A 90 -3.60 7.02 -9.16
N VAL A 91 -4.85 6.62 -9.37
CA VAL A 91 -5.21 5.34 -10.02
C VAL A 91 -4.77 5.35 -11.48
N SER A 92 -5.16 6.39 -12.23
CA SER A 92 -4.80 6.53 -13.65
C SER A 92 -3.29 6.55 -13.87
N TRP A 93 -2.54 7.22 -12.99
CA TRP A 93 -1.08 7.23 -13.03
C TRP A 93 -0.50 5.81 -12.90
N LEU A 94 -1.01 4.99 -11.98
CA LEU A 94 -0.56 3.61 -11.81
C LEU A 94 -0.90 2.74 -13.04
N GLU A 95 -2.09 2.90 -13.60
CA GLU A 95 -2.52 2.19 -14.81
C GLU A 95 -1.58 2.49 -15.98
N GLU A 96 -1.22 3.77 -16.18
CA GLU A 96 -0.26 4.19 -17.20
C GLU A 96 1.12 3.55 -17.00
N ARG A 97 1.62 3.51 -15.74
CA ARG A 97 2.90 2.86 -15.43
C ARG A 97 2.87 1.36 -15.71
N MET A 98 1.78 0.70 -15.36
CA MET A 98 1.61 -0.73 -15.63
C MET A 98 1.59 -1.03 -17.13
N ASP A 99 0.85 -0.24 -17.91
CA ASP A 99 0.78 -0.39 -19.36
C ASP A 99 2.15 -0.23 -20.01
N GLU A 100 2.97 0.72 -19.53
CA GLU A 100 4.33 0.92 -20.00
C GLU A 100 5.22 -0.30 -19.69
N TYR A 101 5.18 -0.81 -18.46
CA TYR A 101 6.00 -1.95 -18.05
C TYR A 101 5.54 -3.29 -18.63
N MET A 102 4.26 -3.45 -18.95
CA MET A 102 3.70 -4.71 -19.48
C MET A 102 4.34 -5.15 -20.79
N HIS A 103 4.87 -4.21 -21.58
CA HIS A 103 5.49 -4.48 -22.87
C HIS A 103 6.99 -4.81 -22.80
N ILE A 104 7.63 -4.65 -21.64
CA ILE A 104 9.08 -4.84 -21.48
C ILE A 104 9.45 -6.35 -21.33
N PRO A 105 8.80 -7.13 -20.46
CA PRO A 105 9.16 -8.54 -20.31
C PRO A 105 8.55 -9.39 -21.44
N PRO A 106 9.15 -10.56 -21.74
CA PRO A 106 8.52 -11.52 -22.61
C PRO A 106 7.21 -12.01 -22.02
N LYS A 107 6.26 -12.40 -22.89
CA LYS A 107 4.96 -12.92 -22.47
C LYS A 107 5.14 -14.13 -21.55
N ILE A 108 4.53 -14.06 -20.36
CA ILE A 108 4.55 -15.15 -19.38
C ILE A 108 3.43 -16.13 -19.72
N ASP A 109 3.79 -17.39 -19.99
CA ASP A 109 2.87 -18.48 -20.35
C ASP A 109 2.67 -19.52 -19.24
N ARG A 110 3.34 -19.33 -18.09
CA ARG A 110 3.30 -20.25 -16.94
C ARG A 110 3.46 -19.50 -15.62
N PHE A 111 3.06 -20.13 -14.51
CA PHE A 111 3.35 -19.58 -13.18
C PHE A 111 4.86 -19.54 -12.93
N ILE A 112 5.33 -18.40 -12.43
CA ILE A 112 6.72 -18.23 -12.00
C ILE A 112 6.83 -18.41 -10.49
N ILE A 113 7.91 -19.06 -10.05
CA ILE A 113 8.25 -19.12 -8.63
C ILE A 113 8.93 -17.79 -8.27
N PRO A 114 8.42 -17.07 -7.22
CA PRO A 114 9.03 -15.83 -6.77
C PRO A 114 10.51 -16.05 -6.39
N GLY A 115 11.40 -15.23 -6.97
CA GLY A 115 12.84 -15.35 -6.73
C GLY A 115 13.65 -14.64 -7.80
N GLY A 116 14.91 -15.04 -7.96
CA GLY A 116 15.82 -14.47 -8.95
C GLY A 116 16.62 -13.29 -8.39
N HIS A 117 16.61 -12.15 -9.08
CA HIS A 117 17.33 -10.96 -8.61
C HIS A 117 16.81 -10.45 -7.26
N ARG A 118 17.71 -9.92 -6.42
CA ARG A 118 17.39 -9.42 -5.07
C ARG A 118 16.22 -8.44 -5.07
N ILE A 119 16.26 -7.43 -5.94
CA ILE A 119 15.19 -6.42 -6.05
C ILE A 119 13.86 -7.06 -6.48
N ALA A 120 13.88 -7.96 -7.46
CA ALA A 120 12.68 -8.67 -7.89
C ALA A 120 12.07 -9.50 -6.76
N SER A 121 12.91 -10.19 -5.97
CA SER A 121 12.45 -10.96 -4.80
C SER A 121 11.79 -10.06 -3.74
N LEU A 122 12.34 -8.87 -3.48
CA LEU A 122 11.77 -7.89 -2.57
C LEU A 122 10.44 -7.32 -3.09
N LEU A 123 10.35 -7.04 -4.40
CA LEU A 123 9.09 -6.62 -5.03
C LEU A 123 8.02 -7.71 -4.98
N HIS A 124 8.38 -8.99 -5.10
CA HIS A 124 7.44 -10.10 -4.87
C HIS A 124 6.90 -10.13 -3.43
N VAL A 125 7.72 -9.80 -2.43
CA VAL A 125 7.23 -9.64 -1.05
C VAL A 125 6.26 -8.46 -0.97
N ALA A 126 6.61 -7.30 -1.51
CA ALA A 126 5.72 -6.12 -1.57
C ALA A 126 4.37 -6.49 -2.20
N ARG A 127 4.36 -7.19 -3.33
CA ARG A 127 3.14 -7.69 -3.99
C ARG A 127 2.25 -8.52 -3.06
N THR A 128 2.83 -9.45 -2.30
CA THR A 128 2.03 -10.27 -1.37
C THR A 128 1.51 -9.48 -0.18
N MET A 129 2.26 -8.47 0.28
CA MET A 129 1.81 -7.54 1.32
C MET A 129 0.67 -6.66 0.81
N THR A 130 0.74 -6.17 -0.42
CA THR A 130 -0.35 -5.42 -1.08
C THR A 130 -1.64 -6.24 -1.13
N ARG A 131 -1.57 -7.53 -1.51
CA ARG A 131 -2.73 -8.44 -1.50
C ARG A 131 -3.30 -8.67 -0.09
N ARG A 132 -2.48 -8.64 0.94
CA ARG A 132 -2.94 -8.69 2.33
C ARG A 132 -3.65 -7.39 2.71
N LEU A 133 -3.07 -6.25 2.35
CA LEU A 133 -3.65 -4.93 2.58
C LEU A 133 -5.02 -4.80 1.91
N GLU A 134 -5.15 -5.19 0.64
CA GLU A 134 -6.41 -5.20 -0.10
C GLU A 134 -7.52 -5.88 0.70
N ARG A 135 -7.28 -7.12 1.17
CA ARG A 135 -8.28 -7.86 1.97
C ARG A 135 -8.66 -7.14 3.26
N ARG A 136 -7.70 -6.41 3.89
CA ARG A 136 -7.98 -5.60 5.08
C ARG A 136 -8.81 -4.37 4.75
N MET A 137 -8.57 -3.74 3.60
CA MET A 137 -9.36 -2.59 3.13
C MET A 137 -10.78 -3.01 2.75
N VAL A 138 -10.95 -4.13 2.06
CA VAL A 138 -12.28 -4.70 1.78
C VAL A 138 -13.06 -4.91 3.08
N ALA A 139 -12.45 -5.50 4.10
CA ALA A 139 -13.11 -5.71 5.39
C ALA A 139 -13.53 -4.39 6.08
N VAL A 140 -12.76 -3.31 5.90
CA VAL A 140 -13.14 -1.98 6.41
C VAL A 140 -14.34 -1.44 5.65
N ILE A 141 -14.35 -1.53 4.31
CA ILE A 141 -15.44 -1.03 3.45
C ILE A 141 -16.75 -1.79 3.72
N GLU A 142 -16.68 -3.11 3.90
CA GLU A 142 -17.85 -3.95 4.22
C GLU A 142 -18.45 -3.66 5.60
N ALA A 143 -17.63 -3.20 6.55
CA ALA A 143 -18.07 -2.92 7.92
C ALA A 143 -18.45 -1.46 8.17
N GLU A 144 -18.01 -0.53 7.34
CA GLU A 144 -18.16 0.92 7.55
C GLU A 144 -18.55 1.64 6.25
N GLU A 145 -19.63 2.45 6.30
CA GLU A 145 -20.14 3.14 5.11
C GLU A 145 -19.28 4.35 4.66
N ALA A 146 -18.38 4.85 5.50
CA ALA A 146 -17.63 6.09 5.27
C ALA A 146 -16.12 5.84 5.07
N VAL A 147 -15.76 5.20 3.96
CA VAL A 147 -14.35 4.92 3.61
C VAL A 147 -14.06 5.41 2.19
N ASN A 148 -12.84 5.85 1.93
CA ASN A 148 -12.41 6.20 0.58
C ASN A 148 -12.16 4.94 -0.26
N GLU A 149 -13.08 4.62 -1.17
CA GLU A 149 -12.98 3.47 -2.07
C GLU A 149 -11.82 3.62 -3.08
N ILE A 150 -11.34 4.83 -3.36
CA ILE A 150 -10.20 5.06 -4.26
C ILE A 150 -8.95 4.36 -3.72
N GLY A 151 -8.75 4.35 -2.41
CA GLY A 151 -7.65 3.61 -1.79
C GLY A 151 -7.72 2.10 -2.05
N LEU A 152 -8.92 1.50 -2.11
CA LEU A 152 -9.10 0.10 -2.49
C LEU A 152 -8.76 -0.11 -3.97
N ILE A 153 -9.25 0.75 -4.86
CA ILE A 153 -8.95 0.66 -6.30
C ILE A 153 -7.44 0.78 -6.51
N LEU A 154 -6.77 1.70 -5.83
CA LEU A 154 -5.32 1.85 -5.86
C LEU A 154 -4.60 0.55 -5.45
N SER A 155 -5.07 -0.15 -4.42
CA SER A 155 -4.49 -1.42 -4.00
C SER A 155 -4.78 -2.56 -4.97
N LEU A 156 -5.95 -2.56 -5.63
CA LEU A 156 -6.33 -3.55 -6.65
C LEU A 156 -5.44 -3.50 -7.89
N ILE A 157 -5.05 -2.31 -8.34
CA ILE A 157 -4.18 -2.13 -9.50
C ILE A 157 -2.79 -2.72 -9.26
N HIS A 158 -2.24 -2.59 -8.06
CA HIS A 158 -0.97 -3.23 -7.69
C HIS A 158 -1.01 -4.77 -7.72
N ILE A 159 -2.20 -5.37 -7.85
CA ILE A 159 -2.43 -6.81 -7.80
C ILE A 159 -2.73 -7.39 -9.17
N SER A 160 -3.12 -6.55 -10.14
CA SER A 160 -3.33 -7.00 -11.53
C SER A 160 -1.99 -7.45 -12.12
N GLU A 161 -1.78 -8.72 -12.08
CA GLU A 161 -0.49 -9.37 -12.19
C GLU A 161 -0.07 -9.71 -13.61
N PRO A 162 1.24 -9.60 -13.91
CA PRO A 162 1.84 -10.38 -14.98
C PRO A 162 2.01 -11.87 -14.64
N THR A 163 1.53 -12.37 -13.49
CA THR A 163 1.80 -13.73 -12.99
C THR A 163 0.64 -14.72 -13.16
N ARG A 164 -0.52 -14.31 -13.71
CA ARG A 164 -1.59 -15.24 -14.08
C ARG A 164 -1.58 -15.51 -15.58
N PRO A 165 -1.37 -16.77 -16.02
CA PRO A 165 -1.77 -17.16 -17.36
C PRO A 165 -3.32 -17.07 -17.41
N TYR A 166 -3.86 -16.29 -18.34
CA TYR A 166 -5.26 -16.31 -18.69
C TYR A 166 -5.56 -17.58 -19.47
#